data_26e2ebaf152ee8d9039705c276ff73ec
#
_entry.id   26e2ebaf152ee8d9039705c276ff73ec
#
_cell.length_a   1.000
_cell.length_b   1.000
_cell.length_c   1.000
_cell.angle_alpha   90.00
_cell.angle_beta   90.00
_cell.angle_gamma   90.00
#
_symmetry.space_group_name_H-M   'P 1'
#
loop_
_entity.id
_entity.type
_entity.pdbx_description
1 polymer ?
#
loop_
_entity_poly.entity_id
_entity_poly.type
_entity_poly.pdbx_seq_one_letter_code
_entity_poly.pdbx_strand_id
1 'polypeptide(L)'
;MTGAEGCRVFVVEHEFLVALQIEDDLIAAGYVVVGPFTTLQGSIDASREQNFEIATLDLNLRGEFVYPLVDELLARGVPVLLLTGYTASDLPERFRALPRLAKPFNGPELIRQVESLLAAK
;
A
#
# COMPACT_ATOMS: atom_id res chain seq x y z
N MET A 1 -20.79 12.37 -3.17
CA MET A 1 -19.39 12.26 -2.69
C MET A 1 -18.94 10.81 -2.77
N THR A 2 -17.80 10.57 -3.38
CA THR A 2 -17.25 9.21 -3.42
C THR A 2 -16.42 8.96 -2.17
N GLY A 3 -16.22 7.69 -1.81
CA GLY A 3 -15.38 7.32 -0.68
C GLY A 3 -13.91 7.70 -0.86
N ALA A 4 -13.49 7.96 -2.11
CA ALA A 4 -12.10 8.30 -2.42
C ALA A 4 -11.74 9.73 -2.04
N GLU A 5 -12.71 10.64 -2.10
CA GLU A 5 -12.45 12.07 -1.97
C GLU A 5 -11.87 12.40 -0.59
N GLY A 6 -10.62 12.89 -0.59
CA GLY A 6 -9.93 13.24 0.64
C GLY A 6 -9.36 12.08 1.44
N CYS A 7 -9.62 10.83 1.03
CA CYS A 7 -9.01 9.68 1.70
C CYS A 7 -7.50 9.66 1.48
N ARG A 8 -6.77 9.39 2.54
CA ARG A 8 -5.31 9.41 2.51
C ARG A 8 -4.78 7.99 2.37
N VAL A 9 -3.92 7.80 1.37
CA VAL A 9 -3.32 6.50 1.06
C VAL A 9 -1.82 6.58 1.33
N PHE A 10 -1.34 5.74 2.24
CA PHE A 10 0.08 5.64 2.55
C PHE A 10 0.73 4.74 1.50
N VAL A 11 1.74 5.26 0.79
CA VAL A 11 2.36 4.55 -0.33
C VAL A 11 3.83 4.28 -0.05
N VAL A 12 4.21 3.00 -0.17
CA VAL A 12 5.60 2.56 -0.04
C VAL A 12 5.97 1.79 -1.30
N GLU A 13 6.97 2.27 -2.02
CA GLU A 13 7.43 1.67 -3.27
C GLU A 13 8.86 2.14 -3.56
N HIS A 14 9.79 1.20 -3.77
CA HIS A 14 11.19 1.57 -3.98
C HIS A 14 11.53 1.91 -5.44
N GLU A 15 10.74 1.44 -6.40
CA GLU A 15 10.99 1.70 -7.81
C GLU A 15 10.37 3.04 -8.21
N PHE A 16 11.22 3.99 -8.61
CA PHE A 16 10.80 5.37 -8.88
C PHE A 16 9.63 5.47 -9.86
N LEU A 17 9.72 4.76 -11.00
CA LEU A 17 8.68 4.86 -12.01
C LEU A 17 7.36 4.22 -11.56
N VAL A 18 7.43 3.14 -10.80
CA VAL A 18 6.24 2.49 -10.24
C VAL A 18 5.60 3.40 -9.20
N ALA A 19 6.42 3.99 -8.32
CA ALA A 19 5.94 4.92 -7.29
C ALA A 19 5.22 6.12 -7.91
N LEU A 20 5.80 6.67 -8.97
CA LEU A 20 5.21 7.81 -9.68
C LEU A 20 3.86 7.43 -10.31
N GLN A 21 3.78 6.25 -10.91
CA GLN A 21 2.55 5.77 -11.51
C GLN A 21 1.45 5.57 -10.46
N ILE A 22 1.80 4.96 -9.33
CA ILE A 22 0.86 4.76 -8.21
C ILE A 22 0.33 6.12 -7.74
N GLU A 23 1.23 7.06 -7.52
CA GLU A 23 0.87 8.40 -7.07
C GLU A 23 -0.09 9.07 -8.05
N ASP A 24 0.25 9.07 -9.34
CA ASP A 24 -0.59 9.68 -10.37
C ASP A 24 -1.98 9.03 -10.44
N ASP A 25 -2.04 7.71 -10.39
CA ASP A 25 -3.31 7.00 -10.46
C ASP A 25 -4.20 7.30 -9.25
N LEU A 26 -3.62 7.33 -8.06
CA LEU A 26 -4.37 7.63 -6.85
C LEU A 26 -4.88 9.07 -6.83
N ILE A 27 -4.05 10.02 -7.21
CA ILE A 27 -4.44 11.43 -7.28
C ILE A 27 -5.56 11.62 -8.31
N ALA A 28 -5.45 10.98 -9.47
CA ALA A 28 -6.48 11.08 -10.50
C ALA A 28 -7.82 10.51 -10.02
N ALA A 29 -7.79 9.57 -9.09
CA ALA A 29 -9.01 8.97 -8.52
C ALA A 29 -9.55 9.73 -7.30
N GLY A 30 -8.91 10.84 -6.91
CA GLY A 30 -9.38 11.69 -5.82
C GLY A 30 -8.76 11.42 -4.46
N TYR A 31 -7.77 10.52 -4.39
CA TYR A 31 -7.09 10.22 -3.14
C TYR A 31 -5.98 11.22 -2.85
N VAL A 32 -5.65 11.35 -1.57
CA VAL A 32 -4.47 12.11 -1.13
C VAL A 32 -3.36 11.10 -0.86
N VAL A 33 -2.21 11.30 -1.47
CA VAL A 33 -1.08 10.39 -1.33
C VAL A 33 -0.15 10.84 -0.20
N VAL A 34 0.12 9.93 0.73
CA VAL A 34 1.12 10.12 1.78
C VAL A 34 2.35 9.32 1.38
N GLY A 35 3.39 10.00 0.97
CA GLY A 35 4.58 9.41 0.37
C GLY A 35 4.71 9.79 -1.10
N PRO A 36 5.26 8.94 -1.97
CA PRO A 36 5.75 7.58 -1.70
C PRO A 36 7.03 7.54 -0.86
N PHE A 37 7.11 6.57 0.04
CA PHE A 37 8.32 6.29 0.81
C PHE A 37 9.06 5.12 0.17
N THR A 38 10.39 5.12 0.25
CA THR A 38 11.21 4.18 -0.51
C THR A 38 12.03 3.23 0.35
N THR A 39 12.14 3.49 1.65
CA THR A 39 12.91 2.65 2.56
C THR A 39 12.03 2.12 3.68
N LEU A 40 12.42 0.98 4.26
CA LEU A 40 11.67 0.40 5.36
C LEU A 40 11.66 1.33 6.57
N GLN A 41 12.83 1.80 7.01
CA GLN A 41 12.90 2.65 8.19
C GLN A 41 12.18 3.98 8.00
N GLY A 42 12.35 4.61 6.84
CA GLY A 42 11.64 5.85 6.53
C GLY A 42 10.13 5.66 6.52
N SER A 43 9.67 4.51 6.01
CA SER A 43 8.25 4.17 5.98
C SER A 43 7.70 3.96 7.38
N ILE A 44 8.44 3.25 8.24
CA ILE A 44 8.01 3.01 9.61
C ILE A 44 7.89 4.34 10.36
N ASP A 45 8.91 5.19 10.26
CA ASP A 45 8.92 6.48 10.94
C ASP A 45 7.76 7.37 10.46
N ALA A 46 7.56 7.45 9.15
CA ALA A 46 6.47 8.24 8.57
C ALA A 46 5.10 7.70 8.98
N SER A 47 4.93 6.38 9.06
CA SER A 47 3.65 5.78 9.42
C SER A 47 3.21 6.16 10.82
N ARG A 48 4.14 6.46 11.69
CA ARG A 48 3.85 6.85 13.07
C ARG A 48 3.50 8.32 13.21
N GLU A 49 3.93 9.14 12.26
CA GLU A 49 3.73 10.59 12.29
C GLU A 49 2.57 11.06 11.40
N GLN A 50 2.20 10.29 10.39
CA GLN A 50 1.18 10.66 9.42
C GLN A 50 -0.14 9.95 9.68
N ASN A 51 -1.22 10.57 9.22
CA ASN A 51 -2.56 9.96 9.28
C ASN A 51 -2.95 9.47 7.89
N PHE A 52 -3.56 8.30 7.81
CA PHE A 52 -4.03 7.73 6.55
C PHE A 52 -5.06 6.64 6.84
N GLU A 53 -5.86 6.32 5.83
CA GLU A 53 -6.95 5.36 5.98
C GLU A 53 -6.61 3.97 5.43
N ILE A 54 -5.61 3.89 4.55
CA ILE A 54 -5.22 2.65 3.89
C ILE A 54 -3.75 2.75 3.48
N ALA A 55 -3.08 1.62 3.36
CA ALA A 55 -1.69 1.57 2.92
C ALA A 55 -1.51 0.62 1.74
N THR A 56 -0.72 1.04 0.75
CA THR A 56 -0.26 0.18 -0.34
C THR A 56 1.25 0.02 -0.16
N LEU A 57 1.70 -1.22 -0.04
CA LEU A 57 3.07 -1.52 0.34
C LEU A 57 3.73 -2.46 -0.67
N ASP A 58 4.82 -2.01 -1.27
CA ASP A 58 5.72 -2.89 -2.00
C ASP A 58 6.32 -3.85 -0.97
N LEU A 59 6.21 -5.14 -1.20
CA LEU A 59 6.60 -6.15 -0.23
C LEU A 59 8.10 -6.17 0.05
N ASN A 60 8.91 -5.93 -0.99
CA ASN A 60 10.36 -6.03 -0.90
C ASN A 60 11.01 -4.71 -1.33
N LEU A 61 11.66 -4.04 -0.41
CA LEU A 61 12.35 -2.78 -0.65
C LEU A 61 13.86 -3.04 -0.75
N ARG A 62 14.28 -3.56 -1.93
CA ARG A 62 15.69 -3.86 -2.21
C ARG A 62 16.29 -4.84 -1.19
N GLY A 63 15.57 -5.91 -0.91
CA GLY A 63 16.02 -6.94 0.02
C GLY A 63 15.52 -6.79 1.44
N GLU A 64 14.92 -5.65 1.76
CA GLU A 64 14.29 -5.46 3.07
C GLU A 64 12.80 -5.67 2.94
N PHE A 65 12.28 -6.71 3.57
CA PHE A 65 10.85 -6.99 3.53
C PHE A 65 10.09 -6.07 4.48
N VAL A 66 8.89 -5.66 4.07
CA VAL A 66 8.07 -4.68 4.83
C VAL A 66 7.27 -5.33 5.97
N TYR A 67 7.55 -6.58 6.31
CA TYR A 67 6.77 -7.31 7.31
C TYR A 67 6.61 -6.57 8.65
N PRO A 68 7.66 -5.93 9.21
CA PRO A 68 7.48 -5.17 10.45
C PRO A 68 6.45 -4.06 10.34
N LEU A 69 6.43 -3.38 9.18
CA LEU A 69 5.47 -2.32 8.94
C LEU A 69 4.05 -2.89 8.78
N VAL A 70 3.92 -4.01 8.07
CA VAL A 70 2.62 -4.67 7.91
C VAL A 70 2.03 -5.03 9.26
N ASP A 71 2.84 -5.66 10.14
CA ASP A 71 2.39 -6.02 11.48
C ASP A 71 1.92 -4.80 12.27
N GLU A 72 2.67 -3.71 12.21
CA GLU A 72 2.33 -2.50 12.94
C GLU A 72 1.03 -1.87 12.43
N LEU A 73 0.85 -1.80 11.11
CA LEU A 73 -0.36 -1.23 10.51
C LEU A 73 -1.59 -2.08 10.79
N LEU A 74 -1.46 -3.40 10.70
CA LEU A 74 -2.57 -4.31 11.01
C LEU A 74 -2.98 -4.18 12.47
N ALA A 75 -2.02 -4.05 13.37
CA ALA A 75 -2.30 -3.86 14.80
C ALA A 75 -3.06 -2.55 15.06
N ARG A 76 -2.90 -1.56 14.17
CA ARG A 76 -3.61 -0.28 14.25
C ARG A 76 -4.95 -0.29 13.51
N GLY A 77 -5.32 -1.42 12.92
CA GLY A 77 -6.57 -1.54 12.17
C GLY A 77 -6.55 -0.90 10.79
N VAL A 78 -5.37 -0.62 10.24
CA VAL A 78 -5.24 -0.03 8.90
C VAL A 78 -5.28 -1.13 7.84
N PRO A 79 -6.18 -1.05 6.85
CA PRO A 79 -6.18 -2.00 5.74
C PRO A 79 -4.88 -1.88 4.94
N VAL A 80 -4.32 -3.02 4.55
CA VAL A 80 -3.05 -3.08 3.81
C VAL A 80 -3.25 -3.83 2.50
N LEU A 81 -2.81 -3.23 1.40
CA LEU A 81 -2.74 -3.87 0.10
C LEU A 81 -1.27 -4.12 -0.23
N LEU A 82 -0.89 -5.38 -0.39
CA LEU A 82 0.48 -5.74 -0.74
C LEU A 82 0.66 -5.70 -2.26
N LEU A 83 1.73 -5.04 -2.70
CA LEU A 83 2.09 -4.99 -4.12
C LEU A 83 3.32 -5.87 -4.30
N THR A 84 3.20 -6.96 -5.05
CA THR A 84 4.27 -7.95 -5.07
C THR A 84 4.23 -8.84 -6.31
N GLY A 85 5.40 -9.35 -6.72
CA GLY A 85 5.50 -10.41 -7.70
C GLY A 85 5.46 -11.80 -7.05
N TYR A 86 5.39 -11.87 -5.73
CA TYR A 86 5.40 -13.15 -5.02
C TYR A 86 4.02 -13.79 -5.00
N THR A 87 3.99 -15.13 -4.95
CA THR A 87 2.74 -15.86 -4.77
C THR A 87 2.39 -15.92 -3.28
N ALA A 88 1.16 -16.31 -2.97
CA ALA A 88 0.73 -16.42 -1.57
C ALA A 88 1.62 -17.36 -0.75
N SER A 89 2.09 -18.44 -1.38
CA SER A 89 2.93 -19.44 -0.69
C SER A 89 4.31 -18.90 -0.29
N ASP A 90 4.75 -17.81 -0.91
CA ASP A 90 6.04 -17.19 -0.60
C ASP A 90 5.96 -16.25 0.59
N LEU A 91 4.76 -15.95 1.06
CA LEU A 91 4.54 -15.04 2.19
C LEU A 91 4.54 -15.79 3.51
N PRO A 92 4.92 -15.14 4.62
CA PRO A 92 4.66 -15.68 5.94
C PRO A 92 3.19 -16.04 6.07
N GLU A 93 2.90 -17.14 6.76
CA GLU A 93 1.53 -17.66 6.86
C GLU A 93 0.54 -16.58 7.33
N ARG A 94 0.93 -15.75 8.28
CA ARG A 94 0.06 -14.71 8.83
C ARG A 94 -0.36 -13.64 7.81
N PHE A 95 0.34 -13.56 6.67
CA PHE A 95 0.05 -12.57 5.63
C PHE A 95 -0.62 -13.16 4.39
N ARG A 96 -0.78 -14.48 4.33
CA ARG A 96 -1.29 -15.15 3.12
C ARG A 96 -2.72 -14.77 2.76
N ALA A 97 -3.50 -14.35 3.75
CA ALA A 97 -4.89 -13.93 3.52
C ALA A 97 -5.02 -12.45 3.19
N LEU A 98 -3.94 -11.69 3.24
CA LEU A 98 -4.00 -10.26 2.93
C LEU A 98 -4.23 -10.02 1.44
N PRO A 99 -4.96 -8.94 1.11
CA PRO A 99 -5.13 -8.56 -0.30
C PRO A 99 -3.79 -8.29 -0.95
N ARG A 100 -3.65 -8.76 -2.16
CA ARG A 100 -2.43 -8.60 -2.95
C ARG A 100 -2.76 -8.18 -4.36
N LEU A 101 -1.90 -7.35 -4.93
CA LEU A 101 -1.97 -6.98 -6.33
C LEU A 101 -0.64 -7.37 -6.96
N ALA A 102 -0.70 -8.27 -7.94
CA ALA A 102 0.51 -8.79 -8.59
C ALA A 102 1.12 -7.74 -9.53
N LYS A 103 2.43 -7.62 -9.48
CA LYS A 103 3.18 -6.78 -10.42
C LYS A 103 3.46 -7.58 -11.70
N PRO A 104 3.35 -6.97 -12.88
CA PRO A 104 2.89 -5.60 -13.11
C PRO A 104 1.36 -5.50 -13.03
N PHE A 105 0.87 -4.35 -12.64
CA PHE A 105 -0.56 -4.06 -12.58
C PHE A 105 -0.85 -2.74 -13.29
N ASN A 106 -2.13 -2.48 -13.61
CA ASN A 106 -2.51 -1.22 -14.20
C ASN A 106 -3.28 -0.36 -13.18
N GLY A 107 -3.48 0.92 -13.54
CA GLY A 107 -4.17 1.86 -12.66
C GLY A 107 -5.57 1.43 -12.25
N PRO A 108 -6.43 1.00 -13.19
CA PRO A 108 -7.77 0.53 -12.81
C PRO A 108 -7.77 -0.62 -11.82
N GLU A 109 -6.84 -1.56 -11.93
CA GLU A 109 -6.73 -2.67 -10.96
C GLU A 109 -6.38 -2.15 -9.57
N LEU A 110 -5.40 -1.22 -9.50
CA LEU A 110 -4.99 -0.62 -8.24
C LEU A 110 -6.18 0.09 -7.58
N ILE A 111 -6.89 0.93 -8.32
CA ILE A 111 -8.00 1.71 -7.78
C ILE A 111 -9.13 0.81 -7.32
N ARG A 112 -9.47 -0.24 -8.08
CA ARG A 112 -10.51 -1.19 -7.66
C ARG A 112 -10.18 -1.85 -6.33
N GLN A 113 -8.92 -2.26 -6.15
CA GLN A 113 -8.48 -2.89 -4.91
C GLN A 113 -8.55 -1.92 -3.73
N VAL A 114 -8.09 -0.70 -3.94
CA VAL A 114 -8.12 0.34 -2.89
C VAL A 114 -9.57 0.63 -2.50
N GLU A 115 -10.45 0.83 -3.47
CA GLU A 115 -11.85 1.10 -3.21
C GLU A 115 -12.53 -0.06 -2.46
N SER A 116 -12.23 -1.29 -2.88
CA SER A 116 -12.78 -2.48 -2.24
C SER A 116 -12.38 -2.59 -0.77
N LEU A 117 -11.11 -2.32 -0.47
CA LEU A 117 -10.62 -2.37 0.91
C LEU A 117 -11.20 -1.27 1.79
N LEU A 118 -11.36 -0.07 1.25
CA LEU A 118 -11.98 1.02 1.99
C LEU A 118 -13.45 0.74 2.25
N ALA A 119 -14.15 0.13 1.30
CA ALA A 119 -15.57 -0.20 1.44
C ALA A 119 -15.81 -1.31 2.48
N ALA A 120 -14.84 -2.20 2.65
CA ALA A 120 -14.92 -3.31 3.61
C ALA A 120 -14.62 -2.89 5.05
N LYS A 121 -14.09 -1.68 5.23
CA LYS A 121 -13.66 -1.19 6.53
C LYS A 121 -14.84 -0.83 7.46
#